data_5d9319dc27c2658eb5ddb0e5e16eeb01
#
_entry.id   5d9319dc27c2658eb5ddb0e5e16eeb01
#
_cell.length_a   1.000
_cell.length_b   1.000
_cell.length_c   1.000
_cell.angle_alpha   90.00
_cell.angle_beta   90.00
_cell.angle_gamma   90.00
#
_symmetry.space_group_name_H-M   'P 1'
#
loop_
_entity.id
_entity.type
_entity.pdbx_description
1 polymer ?
#
loop_
_entity_poly.entity_id
_entity_poly.type
_entity_poly.pdbx_seq_one_letter_code
_entity_poly.pdbx_strand_id
1 'polypeptide(L)'
;MRQFKVFFSLCVFVISLNSYSQTPLFDQQMQVGFDEKQGQYVDLGVRLVNEAGDTVLLKDVIDKPTILNLVYFQCAGTCSPLMWGVSKFIDGVDLQLGKDYKVITVSFDPTERIKLGINKKESYISTMKKKEEAKNWQFFVSDSVNLNKLTRSVGFNYQKVNDQFVHPTGLIALAADGKIIRYLRGIEFLPFDIKITMVEAAKGKIGPSINRLLAVCYGYDSKGNQFVFNVTRVSAIVISFIIILIFLALAFSRIKTNTKLTK
;
A
#
# COMPACT_ATOMS: atom_id res chain seq x y z
N MET A 1 -26.41 -32.09 32.28
CA MET A 1 -25.60 -31.01 32.93
C MET A 1 -24.13 -31.36 33.05
N ARG A 2 -23.74 -32.59 33.36
CA ARG A 2 -22.31 -32.99 33.55
C ARG A 2 -21.47 -32.92 32.25
N GLN A 3 -22.04 -33.29 31.13
CA GLN A 3 -21.40 -33.25 29.79
C GLN A 3 -21.14 -31.81 29.32
N PHE A 4 -22.01 -30.88 29.67
CA PHE A 4 -21.87 -29.46 29.31
C PHE A 4 -20.72 -28.76 30.05
N LYS A 5 -20.47 -29.15 31.31
CA LYS A 5 -19.36 -28.62 32.11
C LYS A 5 -18.00 -29.10 31.56
N VAL A 6 -17.92 -30.35 31.08
CA VAL A 6 -16.68 -30.89 30.48
C VAL A 6 -16.34 -30.20 29.17
N PHE A 7 -17.35 -29.93 28.34
CA PHE A 7 -17.17 -29.27 27.03
C PHE A 7 -16.78 -27.81 27.20
N PHE A 8 -17.41 -27.12 28.17
CA PHE A 8 -17.05 -25.72 28.48
C PHE A 8 -15.65 -25.61 29.06
N SER A 9 -15.24 -26.55 29.92
CA SER A 9 -13.88 -26.62 30.47
C SER A 9 -12.82 -26.89 29.39
N LEU A 10 -13.13 -27.71 28.40
CA LEU A 10 -12.24 -28.00 27.27
C LEU A 10 -12.06 -26.79 26.35
N CYS A 11 -13.13 -26.05 26.08
CA CYS A 11 -13.08 -24.82 25.28
C CYS A 11 -12.28 -23.72 25.98
N VAL A 12 -12.42 -23.55 27.29
CA VAL A 12 -11.65 -22.58 28.07
C VAL A 12 -10.15 -22.95 28.10
N PHE A 13 -9.85 -24.26 28.18
CA PHE A 13 -8.45 -24.75 28.15
C PHE A 13 -7.78 -24.53 26.79
N VAL A 14 -8.50 -24.69 25.68
CA VAL A 14 -7.97 -24.42 24.32
C VAL A 14 -7.75 -22.93 24.11
N ILE A 15 -8.56 -22.06 24.71
CA ILE A 15 -8.40 -20.59 24.63
C ILE A 15 -7.18 -20.15 25.45
N SER A 16 -6.91 -20.78 26.60
CA SER A 16 -5.75 -20.42 27.44
C SER A 16 -4.40 -20.85 26.84
N LEU A 17 -4.37 -21.86 25.97
CA LEU A 17 -3.13 -22.27 25.26
C LEU A 17 -2.68 -21.26 24.17
N ASN A 18 -3.58 -20.40 23.71
CA ASN A 18 -3.24 -19.37 22.75
C ASN A 18 -2.68 -18.07 23.36
N SER A 19 -2.65 -17.96 24.69
CA SER A 19 -2.18 -16.75 25.39
C SER A 19 -0.67 -16.66 25.56
N TYR A 20 0.09 -17.66 25.18
CA TYR A 20 1.55 -17.63 25.14
C TYR A 20 2.10 -17.33 23.74
N SER A 21 1.50 -16.41 23.03
CA SER A 21 2.20 -15.73 21.96
C SER A 21 3.13 -14.71 22.62
N GLN A 22 4.37 -15.12 22.86
CA GLN A 22 5.44 -14.20 23.18
C GLN A 22 5.49 -13.19 22.03
N THR A 23 5.03 -11.98 22.30
CA THR A 23 5.47 -10.83 21.51
C THR A 23 6.98 -10.79 21.65
N PRO A 24 7.74 -11.01 20.58
CA PRO A 24 9.16 -10.73 20.65
C PRO A 24 9.28 -9.27 21.04
N LEU A 25 10.08 -8.98 22.05
CA LEU A 25 10.63 -7.67 22.35
C LEU A 25 11.48 -7.25 21.14
N PHE A 26 10.83 -6.97 20.02
CA PHE A 26 11.44 -6.28 18.92
C PHE A 26 11.39 -4.80 19.29
N ASP A 27 12.56 -4.35 19.73
CA ASP A 27 13.09 -3.01 19.69
C ASP A 27 12.30 -2.11 18.71
N GLN A 28 12.11 -0.85 19.07
CA GLN A 28 11.49 0.19 18.25
C GLN A 28 12.27 0.43 16.94
N GLN A 29 12.50 -0.62 16.17
CA GLN A 29 12.96 -0.47 14.79
C GLN A 29 11.85 0.18 14.00
N MET A 30 12.14 1.37 13.53
CA MET A 30 11.28 2.15 12.64
C MET A 30 10.71 1.21 11.57
N GLN A 31 9.42 0.92 11.66
CA GLN A 31 8.78 -0.13 10.86
C GLN A 31 8.75 0.35 9.41
N VAL A 32 9.65 -0.17 8.57
CA VAL A 32 9.66 0.12 7.14
C VAL A 32 8.33 -0.31 6.54
N GLY A 33 7.66 0.60 5.84
CA GLY A 33 6.34 0.33 5.26
C GLY A 33 5.52 1.59 5.04
N PHE A 34 4.31 1.41 4.54
CA PHE A 34 3.31 2.47 4.52
C PHE A 34 2.52 2.50 5.82
N ASP A 35 2.58 3.62 6.52
CA ASP A 35 1.60 4.03 7.52
C ASP A 35 0.47 4.77 6.78
N GLU A 36 -0.57 4.04 6.36
CA GLU A 36 -1.59 4.55 5.45
C GLU A 36 -2.40 5.69 6.08
N LYS A 37 -2.30 6.88 5.49
CA LYS A 37 -2.94 8.12 5.92
C LYS A 37 -4.08 8.56 5.00
N GLN A 38 -4.89 7.62 4.54
CA GLN A 38 -6.03 7.90 3.69
C GLN A 38 -6.98 8.93 4.33
N GLY A 39 -7.40 9.91 3.53
CA GLY A 39 -8.24 11.02 3.99
C GLY A 39 -7.48 12.17 4.62
N GLN A 40 -6.20 12.01 4.96
CA GLN A 40 -5.31 13.11 5.33
C GLN A 40 -4.72 13.77 4.07
N TYR A 41 -4.00 14.87 4.27
CA TYR A 41 -3.42 15.64 3.18
C TYR A 41 -1.90 15.51 3.17
N VAL A 42 -1.32 15.43 1.97
CA VAL A 42 0.12 15.60 1.79
C VAL A 42 0.54 17.04 2.16
N ASP A 43 1.74 17.22 2.66
CA ASP A 43 2.26 18.55 2.92
C ASP A 43 2.54 19.30 1.59
N LEU A 44 1.60 20.12 1.18
CA LEU A 44 1.65 20.90 -0.07
C LEU A 44 2.72 22.02 -0.04
N GLY A 45 3.28 22.34 1.13
CA GLY A 45 4.37 23.30 1.29
C GLY A 45 5.76 22.73 0.98
N VAL A 46 5.85 21.46 0.61
CA VAL A 46 7.12 20.82 0.21
C VAL A 46 7.67 21.46 -1.05
N ARG A 47 8.98 21.77 -1.02
CA ARG A 47 9.71 22.27 -2.17
C ARG A 47 10.39 21.13 -2.91
N LEU A 48 10.24 21.11 -4.22
CA LEU A 48 10.82 20.11 -5.10
C LEU A 48 11.65 20.82 -6.18
N VAL A 49 12.68 20.16 -6.68
CA VAL A 49 13.45 20.61 -7.85
C VAL A 49 13.00 19.82 -9.04
N ASN A 50 12.50 20.49 -10.08
CA ASN A 50 11.99 19.91 -11.31
C ASN A 50 13.11 19.56 -12.32
N GLU A 51 12.73 19.03 -13.47
CA GLU A 51 13.66 18.63 -14.55
C GLU A 51 14.41 19.83 -15.20
N ALA A 52 13.87 21.06 -15.09
CA ALA A 52 14.53 22.27 -15.54
C ALA A 52 15.53 22.82 -14.50
N GLY A 53 15.56 22.27 -13.30
CA GLY A 53 16.38 22.74 -12.19
C GLY A 53 15.68 23.81 -11.33
N ASP A 54 14.41 24.13 -11.61
CA ASP A 54 13.67 25.12 -10.85
C ASP A 54 13.11 24.53 -9.56
N THR A 55 13.09 25.33 -8.51
CA THR A 55 12.41 24.98 -7.25
C THR A 55 10.93 25.35 -7.34
N VAL A 56 10.07 24.36 -7.20
CA VAL A 56 8.61 24.50 -7.25
C VAL A 56 7.98 24.00 -5.95
N LEU A 57 6.81 24.51 -5.58
CA LEU A 57 6.03 23.97 -4.46
C LEU A 57 5.17 22.81 -4.92
N LEU A 58 5.01 21.80 -4.06
CA LEU A 58 4.16 20.64 -4.38
C LEU A 58 2.71 21.05 -4.71
N LYS A 59 2.18 22.09 -4.06
CA LYS A 59 0.85 22.65 -4.38
C LYS A 59 0.71 23.14 -5.83
N ASP A 60 1.82 23.61 -6.43
CA ASP A 60 1.80 24.10 -7.80
C ASP A 60 1.98 22.95 -8.83
N VAL A 61 2.41 21.80 -8.36
CA VAL A 61 2.55 20.57 -9.14
C VAL A 61 1.24 19.77 -9.15
N ILE A 62 0.58 19.66 -7.99
CA ILE A 62 -0.67 18.88 -7.84
C ILE A 62 -1.86 19.79 -8.10
N ASP A 63 -2.43 19.75 -9.31
CA ASP A 63 -3.62 20.50 -9.73
C ASP A 63 -4.76 19.61 -10.23
N LYS A 64 -4.53 18.29 -10.25
CA LYS A 64 -5.48 17.24 -10.68
C LYS A 64 -5.14 15.91 -10.01
N PRO A 65 -5.97 14.85 -10.18
CA PRO A 65 -5.65 13.52 -9.67
C PRO A 65 -4.21 13.13 -9.99
N THR A 66 -3.45 12.78 -8.99
CA THR A 66 -2.00 12.58 -9.13
C THR A 66 -1.58 11.24 -8.52
N ILE A 67 -0.77 10.48 -9.25
CA ILE A 67 -0.02 9.35 -8.72
C ILE A 67 1.34 9.87 -8.26
N LEU A 68 1.59 9.77 -6.96
CA LEU A 68 2.90 10.03 -6.35
C LEU A 68 3.67 8.70 -6.25
N ASN A 69 4.84 8.66 -6.85
CA ASN A 69 5.80 7.56 -6.81
C ASN A 69 7.06 8.01 -6.07
N LEU A 70 7.39 7.33 -4.97
CA LEU A 70 8.57 7.59 -4.17
C LEU A 70 9.60 6.51 -4.41
N VAL A 71 10.75 6.87 -4.96
CA VAL A 71 11.86 5.97 -5.33
C VAL A 71 13.20 6.62 -4.98
N TYR A 72 14.30 5.92 -5.17
CA TYR A 72 15.61 6.54 -5.37
C TYR A 72 16.22 6.01 -6.68
N PHE A 73 16.84 6.89 -7.44
CA PHE A 73 17.20 6.62 -8.84
C PHE A 73 18.38 5.64 -8.97
N GLN A 74 19.24 5.57 -7.98
CA GLN A 74 20.39 4.63 -7.97
C GLN A 74 20.03 3.24 -7.46
N CYS A 75 18.76 2.97 -7.19
CA CYS A 75 18.31 1.68 -6.70
C CYS A 75 18.68 0.54 -7.67
N ALA A 76 19.43 -0.43 -7.17
CA ALA A 76 19.72 -1.68 -7.89
C ALA A 76 18.60 -2.74 -7.73
N GLY A 77 17.60 -2.49 -6.90
CA GLY A 77 16.56 -3.45 -6.51
C GLY A 77 15.18 -3.17 -7.08
N THR A 78 14.21 -2.96 -6.19
CA THR A 78 12.77 -2.92 -6.49
C THR A 78 12.28 -1.65 -7.19
N CYS A 79 13.06 -0.56 -7.21
CA CYS A 79 12.65 0.68 -7.87
C CYS A 79 12.53 0.52 -9.38
N SER A 80 13.43 -0.26 -10.01
CA SER A 80 13.34 -0.51 -11.45
C SER A 80 12.09 -1.28 -11.86
N PRO A 81 11.71 -2.41 -11.24
CA PRO A 81 10.41 -3.05 -11.46
C PRO A 81 9.21 -2.13 -11.19
N LEU A 82 9.25 -1.31 -10.14
CA LEU A 82 8.19 -0.34 -9.83
C LEU A 82 8.01 0.68 -10.96
N MET A 83 9.11 1.25 -11.44
CA MET A 83 9.10 2.22 -12.54
C MET A 83 8.60 1.58 -13.86
N TRP A 84 8.94 0.31 -14.12
CA TRP A 84 8.36 -0.46 -15.22
C TRP A 84 6.85 -0.65 -15.06
N GLY A 85 6.37 -0.92 -13.84
CA GLY A 85 4.95 -0.97 -13.56
C GLY A 85 4.25 0.36 -13.87
N VAL A 86 4.88 1.49 -13.52
CA VAL A 86 4.40 2.83 -13.86
C VAL A 86 4.33 3.02 -15.37
N SER A 87 5.37 2.70 -16.12
CA SER A 87 5.38 2.84 -17.58
C SER A 87 4.30 1.99 -18.24
N LYS A 88 4.11 0.74 -17.78
CA LYS A 88 3.09 -0.17 -18.29
C LYS A 88 1.67 0.34 -18.06
N PHE A 89 1.36 0.88 -16.87
CA PHE A 89 0.01 1.40 -16.65
C PHE A 89 -0.24 2.68 -17.45
N ILE A 90 0.74 3.57 -17.60
CA ILE A 90 0.61 4.76 -18.46
C ILE A 90 0.26 4.35 -19.90
N ASP A 91 0.95 3.32 -20.42
CA ASP A 91 0.67 2.79 -21.76
C ASP A 91 -0.73 2.15 -21.88
N GLY A 92 -1.20 1.52 -20.81
CA GLY A 92 -2.41 0.70 -20.83
C GLY A 92 -3.68 1.39 -20.35
N VAL A 93 -3.59 2.49 -19.59
CA VAL A 93 -4.77 3.17 -19.06
C VAL A 93 -5.46 4.01 -20.15
N ASP A 94 -6.79 3.98 -20.14
CA ASP A 94 -7.63 4.79 -21.01
C ASP A 94 -7.93 6.15 -20.35
N LEU A 95 -6.86 6.89 -20.04
CA LEU A 95 -6.83 8.27 -19.53
C LEU A 95 -5.57 8.93 -20.08
N GLN A 96 -5.60 10.23 -20.32
CA GLN A 96 -4.49 11.00 -20.87
C GLN A 96 -3.62 11.60 -19.77
N LEU A 97 -2.36 11.16 -19.68
CA LEU A 97 -1.37 11.72 -18.75
C LEU A 97 -1.11 13.20 -19.08
N GLY A 98 -1.12 14.05 -18.07
CA GLY A 98 -0.99 15.50 -18.19
C GLY A 98 -2.33 16.22 -18.38
N LYS A 99 -3.36 15.56 -18.93
CA LYS A 99 -4.70 16.11 -19.09
C LYS A 99 -5.67 15.64 -18.01
N ASP A 100 -5.88 14.33 -17.89
CA ASP A 100 -6.86 13.76 -16.98
C ASP A 100 -6.24 13.48 -15.60
N TYR A 101 -4.97 13.14 -15.55
CA TYR A 101 -4.21 12.84 -14.34
C TYR A 101 -2.74 13.20 -14.50
N LYS A 102 -2.02 13.18 -13.37
CA LYS A 102 -0.56 13.36 -13.33
C LYS A 102 0.12 12.12 -12.73
N VAL A 103 1.37 11.92 -13.13
CA VAL A 103 2.31 11.02 -12.46
C VAL A 103 3.54 11.82 -12.11
N ILE A 104 3.87 11.85 -10.83
CA ILE A 104 5.08 12.50 -10.32
C ILE A 104 5.95 11.43 -9.64
N THR A 105 7.23 11.43 -9.96
CA THR A 105 8.23 10.58 -9.32
C THR A 105 9.21 11.45 -8.58
N VAL A 106 9.33 11.22 -7.28
CA VAL A 106 10.21 11.99 -6.40
C VAL A 106 11.27 11.05 -5.83
N SER A 107 12.55 11.41 -6.00
CA SER A 107 13.59 10.70 -5.27
C SER A 107 13.53 11.08 -3.79
N PHE A 108 13.50 10.06 -2.92
CA PHE A 108 13.59 10.28 -1.47
C PHE A 108 15.03 10.26 -0.93
N ASP A 109 16.04 10.07 -1.80
CA ASP A 109 17.45 10.23 -1.46
C ASP A 109 17.87 11.70 -1.67
N PRO A 110 18.20 12.46 -0.61
CA PRO A 110 18.59 13.87 -0.73
C PRO A 110 19.94 14.08 -1.41
N THR A 111 20.71 13.04 -1.65
CA THR A 111 22.02 13.12 -2.33
C THR A 111 21.90 13.05 -3.84
N GLU A 112 20.75 12.60 -4.36
CA GLU A 112 20.54 12.45 -5.80
C GLU A 112 20.26 13.80 -6.48
N ARG A 113 20.72 13.91 -7.72
CA ARG A 113 20.52 15.08 -8.57
C ARG A 113 19.50 14.79 -9.65
N ILE A 114 18.75 15.81 -10.06
CA ILE A 114 17.68 15.70 -11.06
C ILE A 114 18.15 15.10 -12.40
N LYS A 115 19.41 15.36 -12.79
CA LYS A 115 19.99 14.79 -14.01
C LYS A 115 19.91 13.27 -14.06
N LEU A 116 20.07 12.60 -12.90
CA LEU A 116 19.93 11.14 -12.83
C LEU A 116 18.47 10.73 -13.06
N GLY A 117 17.52 11.47 -12.51
CA GLY A 117 16.08 11.27 -12.74
C GLY A 117 15.70 11.42 -14.21
N ILE A 118 16.25 12.45 -14.90
CA ILE A 118 16.04 12.67 -16.33
C ILE A 118 16.53 11.47 -17.16
N ASN A 119 17.75 11.01 -16.92
CA ASN A 119 18.30 9.84 -17.61
C ASN A 119 17.46 8.56 -17.41
N LYS A 120 16.96 8.38 -16.16
CA LYS A 120 16.06 7.26 -15.85
C LYS A 120 14.74 7.40 -16.60
N LYS A 121 14.11 8.59 -16.58
CA LYS A 121 12.90 8.88 -17.32
C LYS A 121 13.02 8.53 -18.79
N GLU A 122 14.05 9.02 -19.46
CA GLU A 122 14.33 8.76 -20.88
C GLU A 122 14.43 7.28 -21.16
N SER A 123 15.14 6.53 -20.31
CA SER A 123 15.27 5.08 -20.41
C SER A 123 13.91 4.36 -20.42
N TYR A 124 12.96 4.76 -19.54
CA TYR A 124 11.63 4.16 -19.51
C TYR A 124 10.76 4.60 -20.69
N ILE A 125 10.75 5.91 -21.00
CA ILE A 125 9.95 6.46 -22.11
C ILE A 125 10.37 5.86 -23.44
N SER A 126 11.66 5.57 -23.65
CA SER A 126 12.15 5.00 -24.91
C SER A 126 11.45 3.70 -25.30
N THR A 127 10.97 2.94 -24.33
CA THR A 127 10.33 1.63 -24.50
C THR A 127 8.80 1.68 -24.51
N MET A 128 8.22 2.84 -24.18
CA MET A 128 6.77 3.02 -24.09
C MET A 128 6.13 3.20 -25.48
N LYS A 129 4.84 2.85 -25.57
CA LYS A 129 4.02 3.09 -26.77
C LYS A 129 3.55 4.53 -26.87
N LYS A 130 3.07 5.10 -25.73
CA LYS A 130 2.59 6.47 -25.59
C LYS A 130 3.71 7.47 -25.28
N LYS A 131 4.78 7.50 -26.07
CA LYS A 131 6.00 8.28 -25.77
C LYS A 131 5.73 9.77 -25.62
N GLU A 132 4.90 10.35 -26.46
CA GLU A 132 4.59 11.80 -26.42
C GLU A 132 3.82 12.15 -25.15
N GLU A 133 2.84 11.33 -24.78
CA GLU A 133 2.08 11.49 -23.55
C GLU A 133 2.97 11.29 -22.30
N ALA A 134 3.88 10.31 -22.36
CA ALA A 134 4.79 9.98 -21.29
C ALA A 134 5.81 11.10 -20.96
N LYS A 135 6.01 12.08 -21.84
CA LYS A 135 6.79 13.29 -21.54
C LYS A 135 6.19 14.09 -20.36
N ASN A 136 4.87 13.96 -20.13
CA ASN A 136 4.19 14.56 -18.98
C ASN A 136 4.41 13.80 -17.65
N TRP A 137 5.14 12.70 -17.63
CA TRP A 137 5.58 12.04 -16.41
C TRP A 137 6.71 12.86 -15.79
N GLN A 138 6.47 13.48 -14.65
CA GLN A 138 7.37 14.47 -14.05
C GLN A 138 8.29 13.83 -12.99
N PHE A 139 9.55 14.24 -12.99
CA PHE A 139 10.56 13.77 -12.05
C PHE A 139 11.08 14.90 -11.18
N PHE A 140 11.31 14.61 -9.91
CA PHE A 140 11.75 15.59 -8.93
C PHE A 140 12.80 15.01 -7.98
N VAL A 141 13.61 15.92 -7.45
CA VAL A 141 14.49 15.70 -6.29
C VAL A 141 14.22 16.80 -5.26
N SER A 142 14.74 16.63 -4.04
CA SER A 142 14.64 17.67 -3.03
C SER A 142 15.72 17.52 -1.96
N ASP A 143 15.78 18.49 -1.03
CA ASP A 143 16.62 18.41 0.16
C ASP A 143 16.02 17.49 1.24
N SER A 144 16.84 17.13 2.21
CA SER A 144 16.46 16.23 3.30
C SER A 144 15.28 16.73 4.14
N VAL A 145 15.16 18.06 4.34
CA VAL A 145 14.09 18.63 5.15
C VAL A 145 12.75 18.49 4.43
N ASN A 146 12.69 18.82 3.15
CA ASN A 146 11.50 18.72 2.33
C ASN A 146 11.12 17.26 2.06
N LEU A 147 12.10 16.37 1.83
CA LEU A 147 11.84 14.93 1.69
C LEU A 147 11.25 14.31 2.97
N ASN A 148 11.78 14.70 4.14
CA ASN A 148 11.21 14.25 5.41
C ASN A 148 9.76 14.73 5.62
N LYS A 149 9.45 15.98 5.23
CA LYS A 149 8.07 16.50 5.27
C LYS A 149 7.17 15.68 4.35
N LEU A 150 7.59 15.45 3.11
CA LEU A 150 6.83 14.69 2.11
C LEU A 150 6.57 13.27 2.61
N THR A 151 7.60 12.52 2.93
CA THR A 151 7.50 11.10 3.30
C THR A 151 6.69 10.89 4.58
N ARG A 152 6.86 11.76 5.58
CA ARG A 152 6.04 11.72 6.80
C ARG A 152 4.58 12.05 6.53
N SER A 153 4.30 13.04 5.69
CA SER A 153 2.91 13.44 5.39
C SER A 153 2.14 12.33 4.69
N VAL A 154 2.81 11.52 3.87
CA VAL A 154 2.20 10.38 3.18
C VAL A 154 2.46 9.02 3.86
N GLY A 155 3.05 9.00 5.06
CA GLY A 155 3.30 7.77 5.81
C GLY A 155 4.25 6.80 5.11
N PHE A 156 5.21 7.30 4.33
CA PHE A 156 6.24 6.48 3.66
C PHE A 156 7.46 6.34 4.57
N ASN A 157 7.55 5.20 5.26
CA ASN A 157 8.63 4.93 6.21
C ASN A 157 9.71 4.08 5.54
N TYR A 158 10.93 4.60 5.49
CA TYR A 158 12.10 3.93 4.91
C TYR A 158 13.30 4.04 5.85
N GLN A 159 14.27 3.17 5.65
CA GLN A 159 15.50 3.13 6.44
C GLN A 159 16.72 2.95 5.55
N LYS A 160 17.77 3.73 5.81
CA LYS A 160 19.06 3.50 5.18
C LYS A 160 19.80 2.36 5.89
N VAL A 161 20.18 1.34 5.14
CA VAL A 161 20.96 0.19 5.63
C VAL A 161 22.21 0.08 4.74
N ASN A 162 23.36 0.36 5.31
CA ASN A 162 24.60 0.56 4.56
C ASN A 162 24.42 1.66 3.51
N ASP A 163 24.75 1.37 2.24
CA ASP A 163 24.61 2.29 1.11
C ASP A 163 23.29 2.14 0.34
N GLN A 164 22.34 1.39 0.87
CA GLN A 164 21.04 1.14 0.26
C GLN A 164 19.89 1.56 1.18
N PHE A 165 18.70 1.74 0.59
CA PHE A 165 17.49 2.00 1.36
C PHE A 165 16.56 0.80 1.32
N VAL A 166 16.07 0.43 2.51
CA VAL A 166 14.91 -0.46 2.64
C VAL A 166 13.67 0.43 2.69
N HIS A 167 12.73 0.23 1.79
CA HIS A 167 11.56 1.09 1.64
C HIS A 167 10.34 0.29 1.17
N PRO A 168 9.11 0.76 1.41
CA PRO A 168 7.91 0.15 0.87
C PRO A 168 7.83 0.35 -0.65
N THR A 169 7.22 -0.60 -1.35
CA THR A 169 7.02 -0.56 -2.79
C THR A 169 5.55 -0.35 -3.11
N GLY A 170 5.27 0.71 -3.87
CA GLY A 170 3.90 1.06 -4.26
C GLY A 170 3.76 2.54 -4.63
N LEU A 171 2.54 2.92 -4.99
CA LEU A 171 2.16 4.26 -5.42
C LEU A 171 1.13 4.84 -4.45
N ILE A 172 1.08 6.16 -4.38
CA ILE A 172 0.13 6.91 -3.56
C ILE A 172 -0.72 7.76 -4.49
N ALA A 173 -2.02 7.57 -4.43
CA ALA A 173 -2.96 8.38 -5.22
C ALA A 173 -3.45 9.57 -4.40
N LEU A 174 -3.36 10.75 -4.99
CA LEU A 174 -3.73 12.02 -4.41
C LEU A 174 -4.85 12.66 -5.24
N ALA A 175 -5.79 13.31 -4.58
CA ALA A 175 -6.73 14.23 -5.22
C ALA A 175 -6.02 15.56 -5.57
N ALA A 176 -6.68 16.39 -6.36
CA ALA A 176 -6.16 17.69 -6.82
C ALA A 176 -5.84 18.67 -5.67
N ASP A 177 -6.47 18.52 -4.52
CA ASP A 177 -6.22 19.28 -3.30
C ASP A 177 -5.14 18.68 -2.39
N GLY A 178 -4.49 17.59 -2.83
CA GLY A 178 -3.47 16.88 -2.06
C GLY A 178 -4.00 15.85 -1.07
N LYS A 179 -5.31 15.58 -1.05
CA LYS A 179 -5.89 14.55 -0.19
C LYS A 179 -5.43 13.16 -0.61
N ILE A 180 -4.98 12.34 0.34
CA ILE A 180 -4.54 10.97 0.12
C ILE A 180 -5.77 10.08 -0.07
N ILE A 181 -5.91 9.50 -1.24
CA ILE A 181 -7.08 8.71 -1.63
C ILE A 181 -6.84 7.22 -1.46
N ARG A 182 -5.68 6.72 -1.92
CA ARG A 182 -5.41 5.29 -1.94
C ARG A 182 -3.91 5.00 -2.00
N TYR A 183 -3.53 3.85 -1.44
CA TYR A 183 -2.20 3.25 -1.62
C TYR A 183 -2.34 2.04 -2.55
N LEU A 184 -1.53 2.00 -3.59
CA LEU A 184 -1.44 0.91 -4.56
C LEU A 184 -0.11 0.19 -4.29
N ARG A 185 -0.15 -0.91 -3.56
CA ARG A 185 1.05 -1.65 -3.14
C ARG A 185 1.51 -2.61 -4.23
N GLY A 186 2.82 -2.83 -4.29
CA GLY A 186 3.46 -3.73 -5.24
C GLY A 186 4.14 -3.01 -6.40
N ILE A 187 4.44 -3.76 -7.46
CA ILE A 187 5.19 -3.30 -8.64
C ILE A 187 4.38 -3.42 -9.94
N GLU A 188 3.26 -4.12 -9.89
CA GLU A 188 2.38 -4.30 -11.04
C GLU A 188 1.02 -3.64 -10.76
N PHE A 189 0.58 -2.83 -11.72
CA PHE A 189 -0.65 -2.05 -11.59
C PHE A 189 -1.54 -2.31 -12.81
N LEU A 190 -2.72 -2.84 -12.55
CA LEU A 190 -3.71 -3.04 -13.61
C LEU A 190 -4.22 -1.68 -14.09
N PRO A 191 -4.29 -1.41 -15.40
CA PRO A 191 -4.81 -0.15 -15.93
C PRO A 191 -6.22 0.18 -15.43
N PHE A 192 -7.05 -0.84 -15.22
CA PHE A 192 -8.38 -0.69 -14.65
C PHE A 192 -8.36 -0.15 -13.22
N ASP A 193 -7.46 -0.66 -12.37
CA ASP A 193 -7.32 -0.20 -10.97
C ASP A 193 -6.84 1.24 -10.91
N ILE A 194 -5.91 1.62 -11.80
CA ILE A 194 -5.46 3.00 -11.94
C ILE A 194 -6.63 3.89 -12.38
N LYS A 195 -7.41 3.48 -13.38
CA LYS A 195 -8.57 4.24 -13.86
C LYS A 195 -9.58 4.50 -12.74
N ILE A 196 -9.96 3.47 -11.99
CA ILE A 196 -10.87 3.60 -10.83
C ILE A 196 -10.26 4.56 -9.80
N THR A 197 -8.99 4.38 -9.47
CA THR A 197 -8.29 5.21 -8.48
C THR A 197 -8.28 6.67 -8.89
N MET A 198 -8.05 6.98 -10.17
CA MET A 198 -8.08 8.36 -10.68
C MET A 198 -9.49 8.95 -10.66
N VAL A 199 -10.52 8.16 -10.97
CA VAL A 199 -11.93 8.60 -10.85
C VAL A 199 -12.31 8.87 -9.38
N GLU A 200 -11.85 8.05 -8.43
CA GLU A 200 -12.05 8.30 -7.00
C GLU A 200 -11.30 9.56 -6.55
N ALA A 201 -10.06 9.73 -6.99
CA ALA A 201 -9.25 10.92 -6.70
C ALA A 201 -9.88 12.21 -7.26
N ALA A 202 -10.43 12.17 -8.47
CA ALA A 202 -11.15 13.29 -9.05
C ALA A 202 -12.40 13.70 -8.25
N LYS A 203 -13.01 12.76 -7.55
CA LYS A 203 -14.19 12.98 -6.69
C LYS A 203 -13.84 13.22 -5.21
N GLY A 204 -12.57 13.19 -4.84
CA GLY A 204 -12.10 13.25 -3.46
C GLY A 204 -12.60 12.09 -2.58
N LYS A 205 -13.02 10.97 -3.20
CA LYS A 205 -13.55 9.79 -2.50
C LYS A 205 -12.41 8.84 -2.13
N ILE A 206 -12.36 8.49 -0.84
CA ILE A 206 -11.40 7.52 -0.34
C ILE A 206 -11.83 6.12 -0.80
N GLY A 207 -10.93 5.44 -1.52
CA GLY A 207 -11.11 4.06 -1.91
C GLY A 207 -10.38 3.09 -0.96
N PRO A 208 -10.83 1.83 -0.82
CA PRO A 208 -10.10 0.82 -0.06
C PRO A 208 -8.75 0.55 -0.74
N SER A 209 -7.67 0.45 0.05
CA SER A 209 -6.40 -0.07 -0.49
C SER A 209 -6.63 -1.49 -0.98
N ILE A 210 -6.40 -1.75 -2.26
CA ILE A 210 -6.78 -2.99 -2.97
C ILE A 210 -6.22 -4.25 -2.28
N ASN A 211 -5.14 -4.13 -1.54
CA ASN A 211 -4.49 -5.25 -0.87
C ASN A 211 -4.98 -5.54 0.56
N ARG A 212 -5.95 -4.80 1.11
CA ARG A 212 -6.46 -5.09 2.47
C ARG A 212 -7.11 -6.47 2.58
N LEU A 213 -7.84 -6.90 1.57
CA LEU A 213 -8.43 -8.25 1.53
C LEU A 213 -7.36 -9.34 1.36
N LEU A 214 -6.35 -9.09 0.52
CA LEU A 214 -5.23 -10.01 0.35
C LEU A 214 -4.31 -10.06 1.58
N ALA A 215 -4.14 -8.96 2.31
CA ALA A 215 -3.34 -8.91 3.54
C ALA A 215 -3.91 -9.77 4.69
N VAL A 216 -5.19 -10.13 4.64
CA VAL A 216 -5.77 -11.08 5.60
C VAL A 216 -5.27 -12.50 5.33
N CYS A 217 -5.11 -12.87 4.06
CA CYS A 217 -4.72 -14.21 3.64
C CYS A 217 -3.22 -14.37 3.38
N TYR A 218 -2.54 -13.27 3.03
CA TYR A 218 -1.11 -13.26 2.70
C TYR A 218 -0.36 -12.34 3.66
N GLY A 219 0.75 -12.83 4.23
CA GLY A 219 1.71 -12.02 4.97
C GLY A 219 2.85 -11.58 4.05
N TYR A 220 3.33 -10.35 4.21
CA TYR A 220 4.53 -9.90 3.50
C TYR A 220 5.77 -10.43 4.23
N ASP A 221 6.57 -11.23 3.56
CA ASP A 221 7.89 -11.66 4.03
C ASP A 221 8.93 -10.63 3.58
N SER A 222 9.39 -9.82 4.53
CA SER A 222 10.43 -8.82 4.30
C SER A 222 11.80 -9.40 3.94
N LYS A 223 12.06 -10.68 4.27
CA LYS A 223 13.31 -11.37 3.95
C LYS A 223 13.32 -11.90 2.51
N GLY A 224 12.17 -12.40 2.05
CA GLY A 224 11.99 -12.91 0.68
C GLY A 224 11.44 -11.88 -0.30
N ASN A 225 11.09 -10.68 0.16
CA ASN A 225 10.51 -9.59 -0.63
C ASN A 225 9.27 -10.02 -1.44
N GLN A 226 8.46 -10.96 -0.89
CA GLN A 226 7.30 -11.54 -1.54
C GLN A 226 6.14 -11.75 -0.55
N PHE A 227 4.92 -11.81 -1.08
CA PHE A 227 3.75 -12.16 -0.30
C PHE A 227 3.69 -13.69 -0.10
N VAL A 228 3.75 -14.12 1.14
CA VAL A 228 3.64 -15.54 1.53
C VAL A 228 2.24 -15.79 2.08
N PHE A 229 1.61 -16.86 1.62
CA PHE A 229 0.29 -17.27 2.11
C PHE A 229 0.36 -17.64 3.60
N ASN A 230 -0.39 -16.90 4.43
CA ASN A 230 -0.39 -17.10 5.87
C ASN A 230 -1.36 -18.22 6.25
N VAL A 231 -0.89 -19.48 6.11
CA VAL A 231 -1.67 -20.70 6.40
C VAL A 231 -2.25 -20.65 7.82
N THR A 232 -1.52 -20.14 8.79
CA THR A 232 -1.94 -20.09 10.20
C THR A 232 -3.17 -19.21 10.41
N ARG A 233 -3.21 -18.04 9.77
CA ARG A 233 -4.38 -17.14 9.89
C ARG A 233 -5.59 -17.69 9.17
N VAL A 234 -5.40 -18.21 7.96
CA VAL A 234 -6.51 -18.75 7.16
C VAL A 234 -7.09 -19.99 7.83
N SER A 235 -6.26 -20.91 8.31
CA SER A 235 -6.75 -22.09 9.04
C SER A 235 -7.45 -21.72 10.35
N ALA A 236 -6.98 -20.72 11.10
CA ALA A 236 -7.66 -20.25 12.30
C ALA A 236 -9.08 -19.71 11.99
N ILE A 237 -9.24 -18.95 10.91
CA ILE A 237 -10.56 -18.43 10.48
C ILE A 237 -11.48 -19.58 10.09
N VAL A 238 -11.00 -20.54 9.29
CA VAL A 238 -11.79 -21.70 8.85
C VAL A 238 -12.22 -22.56 10.03
N ILE A 239 -11.30 -22.86 10.96
CA ILE A 239 -11.59 -23.65 12.16
C ILE A 239 -12.62 -22.94 13.03
N SER A 240 -12.47 -21.63 13.27
CA SER A 240 -13.43 -20.84 14.04
C SER A 240 -14.82 -20.86 13.41
N PHE A 241 -14.90 -20.76 12.09
CA PHE A 241 -16.16 -20.83 11.35
C PHE A 241 -16.84 -22.19 11.50
N ILE A 242 -16.09 -23.30 11.39
CA ILE A 242 -16.59 -24.65 11.59
C ILE A 242 -17.11 -24.84 13.01
N ILE A 243 -16.39 -24.35 14.03
CA ILE A 243 -16.81 -24.44 15.44
C ILE A 243 -18.14 -23.70 15.64
N ILE A 244 -18.29 -22.51 15.06
CA ILE A 244 -19.53 -21.73 15.13
C ILE A 244 -20.69 -22.49 14.48
N LEU A 245 -20.48 -23.09 13.30
CA LEU A 245 -21.52 -23.87 12.61
C LEU A 245 -21.95 -25.08 13.44
N ILE A 246 -21.00 -25.82 14.03
CA ILE A 246 -21.31 -26.97 14.89
C ILE A 246 -22.11 -26.51 16.12
N PHE A 247 -21.68 -25.39 16.75
CA PHE A 247 -22.38 -24.84 17.90
C PHE A 247 -23.84 -24.46 17.56
N LEU A 248 -24.04 -23.77 16.43
CA LEU A 248 -25.37 -23.40 15.94
C LEU A 248 -26.21 -24.66 15.66
N ALA A 249 -25.67 -25.66 14.97
CA ALA A 249 -26.37 -26.90 14.67
C ALA A 249 -26.81 -27.63 15.95
N LEU A 250 -25.93 -27.69 16.97
CA LEU A 250 -26.26 -28.30 18.27
C LEU A 250 -27.28 -27.48 19.06
N ALA A 251 -27.22 -26.13 19.00
CA ALA A 251 -28.20 -25.26 19.64
C ALA A 251 -29.58 -25.41 19.02
N PHE A 252 -29.68 -25.43 17.69
CA PHE A 252 -30.93 -25.61 16.99
C PHE A 252 -31.52 -27.04 17.14
N SER A 253 -30.69 -28.08 17.19
CA SER A 253 -31.14 -29.43 17.45
C SER A 253 -31.75 -29.59 18.86
N ARG A 254 -31.22 -28.93 19.87
CA ARG A 254 -31.77 -28.92 21.25
C ARG A 254 -33.13 -28.21 21.34
N ILE A 255 -33.31 -27.11 20.62
CA ILE A 255 -34.58 -26.38 20.58
C ILE A 255 -35.69 -27.30 20.01
N LYS A 256 -35.39 -28.06 18.96
CA LYS A 256 -36.31 -28.98 18.32
C LYS A 256 -36.73 -30.18 19.21
N THR A 257 -35.83 -30.63 20.11
CA THR A 257 -36.12 -31.76 21.02
C THR A 257 -36.99 -31.33 22.20
N ASN A 258 -36.81 -30.10 22.73
CA ASN A 258 -37.64 -29.61 23.83
C ASN A 258 -39.09 -29.30 23.43
N THR A 259 -39.33 -28.96 22.15
CA THR A 259 -40.70 -28.71 21.65
C THR A 259 -41.51 -30.00 21.44
N LYS A 260 -40.88 -31.17 21.43
CA LYS A 260 -41.58 -32.48 21.33
C LYS A 260 -41.95 -33.11 22.68
N LEU A 261 -41.44 -32.59 23.80
CA LEU A 261 -41.74 -33.06 25.17
C LEU A 261 -42.86 -32.29 25.86
N THR A 262 -43.42 -31.26 25.21
CA THR A 262 -44.51 -30.43 25.71
C THR A 262 -45.82 -30.55 24.91
N LYS A 263 -46.00 -31.69 24.18
CA LYS A 263 -47.28 -32.06 23.55
C LYS A 263 -47.81 -33.33 24.12
#